data_354a897677d6f4ab15c4aa1cde94389a
#
_entry.id   354a897677d6f4ab15c4aa1cde94389a
#
_cell.length_a   1.000
_cell.length_b   1.000
_cell.length_c   1.000
_cell.angle_alpha   90.00
_cell.angle_beta   90.00
_cell.angle_gamma   90.00
#
_symmetry.space_group_name_H-M   'P 1'
#
loop_
_entity.id
_entity.type
_entity.pdbx_description
1 polymer ?
#
loop_
_entity_poly.entity_id
_entity_poly.type
_entity_poly.pdbx_seq_one_letter_code
_entity_poly.pdbx_strand_id
1 'polypeptide(L)'
;MRRSIACLALCLLCIMQPGAAREAAYGSIAPSRDGIGKTYMGREIAQVMGYPGADWLERGSREREERPELLLAALGLAPGMAVADVGAGTGYYAGRIAARIGDNGRVYAVDVQPQMLVLLEDSMRRRGVRNVQPVLGTATDTGLPPGAIDLALMVDVYHELSHPREILDSVARALKPGGRLVLVEYRAEDDRVPIKPLHKMSEAGIRREVEASGLVWQQTVTTLPWQHVVIFRRP
;
A
#
# COMPACT_ATOMS: atom_id res chain seq x y z
N MET A 1 -36.33 10.52 -61.78
CA MET A 1 -36.20 11.17 -60.47
C MET A 1 -35.96 10.05 -59.44
N ARG A 2 -34.72 9.82 -59.04
CA ARG A 2 -34.32 8.84 -58.00
C ARG A 2 -33.99 9.62 -56.73
N ARG A 3 -34.75 9.40 -55.65
CA ARG A 3 -34.49 9.99 -54.33
C ARG A 3 -33.53 9.06 -53.57
N SER A 4 -32.33 9.52 -53.28
CA SER A 4 -31.37 8.87 -52.39
C SER A 4 -31.71 9.19 -50.94
N ILE A 5 -32.00 8.17 -50.15
CA ILE A 5 -32.17 8.27 -48.70
C ILE A 5 -30.77 8.03 -48.07
N ALA A 6 -30.20 9.08 -47.48
CA ALA A 6 -28.96 8.96 -46.70
C ALA A 6 -29.32 8.52 -45.26
N CYS A 7 -28.94 7.29 -44.90
CA CYS A 7 -28.99 6.84 -43.51
C CYS A 7 -27.87 7.45 -42.73
N LEU A 8 -28.20 8.36 -41.79
CA LEU A 8 -27.24 8.88 -40.78
C LEU A 8 -27.12 7.85 -39.67
N ALA A 9 -26.00 7.15 -39.64
CA ALA A 9 -25.66 6.28 -38.51
C ALA A 9 -25.16 7.13 -37.32
N LEU A 10 -25.99 7.25 -36.29
CA LEU A 10 -25.64 7.94 -35.05
C LEU A 10 -24.81 7.00 -34.21
N CYS A 11 -23.44 7.17 -34.22
CA CYS A 11 -22.57 6.50 -33.28
C CYS A 11 -22.75 7.14 -31.90
N LEU A 12 -23.47 6.48 -31.00
CA LEU A 12 -23.45 6.80 -29.58
C LEU A 12 -22.10 6.42 -29.02
N LEU A 13 -21.19 7.40 -28.87
CA LEU A 13 -20.04 7.26 -28.00
C LEU A 13 -20.54 7.22 -26.54
N CYS A 14 -20.55 6.04 -25.95
CA CYS A 14 -20.79 5.86 -24.52
C CYS A 14 -19.56 6.37 -23.77
N ILE A 15 -19.56 7.65 -23.39
CA ILE A 15 -18.52 8.22 -22.49
C ILE A 15 -18.82 7.65 -21.10
N MET A 16 -18.12 6.60 -20.73
CA MET A 16 -18.16 6.08 -19.35
C MET A 16 -17.70 7.18 -18.40
N GLN A 17 -18.56 7.59 -17.48
CA GLN A 17 -18.22 8.56 -16.46
C GLN A 17 -17.16 7.93 -15.51
N PRO A 18 -16.14 8.71 -15.08
CA PRO A 18 -15.06 8.20 -14.21
C PRO A 18 -15.58 7.56 -12.90
N GLY A 19 -16.76 7.93 -12.42
CA GLY A 19 -17.42 7.31 -11.27
C GLY A 19 -17.89 5.88 -11.52
N ALA A 20 -18.46 5.59 -12.70
CA ALA A 20 -18.95 4.25 -13.07
C ALA A 20 -17.79 3.24 -13.23
N ALA A 21 -16.62 3.68 -13.71
CA ALA A 21 -15.43 2.83 -13.81
C ALA A 21 -14.82 2.52 -12.43
N ARG A 22 -14.98 3.42 -11.44
CA ARG A 22 -14.57 3.20 -10.05
C ARG A 22 -15.45 2.16 -9.36
N GLU A 23 -16.76 2.22 -9.50
CA GLU A 23 -17.69 1.23 -8.94
C GLU A 23 -17.51 -0.16 -9.57
N ALA A 24 -17.21 -0.24 -10.86
CA ALA A 24 -17.00 -1.50 -11.56
C ALA A 24 -15.74 -2.28 -11.08
N ALA A 25 -14.80 -1.63 -10.38
CA ALA A 25 -13.63 -2.29 -9.85
C ALA A 25 -13.89 -3.06 -8.55
N TYR A 26 -14.93 -2.72 -7.80
CA TYR A 26 -15.34 -3.40 -6.58
C TYR A 26 -16.48 -4.39 -6.86
N GLY A 27 -16.46 -5.49 -6.12
CA GLY A 27 -17.50 -6.50 -6.13
C GLY A 27 -17.78 -7.03 -4.73
N SER A 28 -18.75 -7.93 -4.61
CA SER A 28 -19.10 -8.58 -3.37
C SER A 28 -19.31 -10.07 -3.62
N ILE A 29 -18.80 -10.91 -2.71
CA ILE A 29 -18.95 -12.36 -2.69
C ILE A 29 -19.29 -12.81 -1.28
N ALA A 30 -19.67 -14.07 -1.07
CA ALA A 30 -19.71 -14.65 0.26
C ALA A 30 -18.29 -14.60 0.86
N PRO A 31 -18.11 -14.04 2.09
CA PRO A 31 -16.78 -13.90 2.66
C PRO A 31 -16.16 -15.28 2.90
N SER A 32 -14.90 -15.44 2.52
CA SER A 32 -14.11 -16.59 2.90
C SER A 32 -13.69 -16.47 4.38
N ARG A 33 -13.08 -17.53 4.95
CA ARG A 33 -12.70 -17.56 6.36
C ARG A 33 -11.83 -16.37 6.81
N ASP A 34 -10.94 -15.91 5.92
CA ASP A 34 -9.96 -14.87 6.21
C ASP A 34 -10.20 -13.60 5.34
N GLY A 35 -11.34 -13.51 4.65
CA GLY A 35 -11.73 -12.41 3.80
C GLY A 35 -12.91 -11.62 4.34
N ILE A 36 -13.12 -10.43 3.77
CA ILE A 36 -14.25 -9.55 4.15
C ILE A 36 -15.44 -9.65 3.19
N GLY A 37 -15.38 -10.54 2.18
CA GLY A 37 -16.43 -10.67 1.15
C GLY A 37 -16.50 -9.52 0.15
N LYS A 38 -15.63 -8.52 0.28
CA LYS A 38 -15.47 -7.45 -0.71
C LYS A 38 -14.33 -7.81 -1.66
N THR A 39 -14.52 -7.58 -2.95
CA THR A 39 -13.48 -7.81 -3.94
C THR A 39 -13.02 -6.51 -4.57
N TYR A 40 -11.74 -6.44 -4.96
CA TYR A 40 -11.19 -5.38 -5.79
C TYR A 40 -10.50 -6.00 -7.00
N MET A 41 -10.94 -5.61 -8.20
CA MET A 41 -10.48 -6.15 -9.49
C MET A 41 -10.44 -7.69 -9.54
N GLY A 42 -11.44 -8.34 -8.86
CA GLY A 42 -11.61 -9.79 -8.80
C GLY A 42 -10.87 -10.49 -7.65
N ARG A 43 -10.01 -9.81 -6.89
CA ARG A 43 -9.36 -10.35 -5.68
C ARG A 43 -10.22 -10.08 -4.45
N GLU A 44 -10.51 -11.10 -3.63
CA GLU A 44 -11.10 -10.89 -2.32
C GLU A 44 -10.09 -10.19 -1.40
N ILE A 45 -10.56 -9.18 -0.65
CA ILE A 45 -9.76 -8.42 0.30
C ILE A 45 -9.67 -9.22 1.59
N ALA A 46 -8.45 -9.34 2.13
CA ALA A 46 -8.22 -10.04 3.40
C ALA A 46 -8.79 -9.24 4.59
N GLN A 47 -9.11 -9.94 5.66
CA GLN A 47 -9.49 -9.32 6.92
C GLN A 47 -8.28 -8.64 7.57
N VAL A 48 -8.43 -7.38 7.96
CA VAL A 48 -7.37 -6.60 8.61
C VAL A 48 -6.99 -7.21 9.97
N MET A 49 -5.70 -7.21 10.27
CA MET A 49 -5.21 -7.59 11.59
C MET A 49 -5.55 -6.48 12.60
N GLY A 50 -6.36 -6.80 13.61
CA GLY A 50 -6.69 -5.86 14.68
C GLY A 50 -5.51 -5.64 15.65
N TYR A 51 -5.49 -4.47 16.34
CA TYR A 51 -4.45 -4.12 17.32
C TYR A 51 -4.18 -5.17 18.40
N PRO A 52 -5.12 -6.06 18.82
CA PRO A 52 -4.78 -7.13 19.75
C PRO A 52 -3.72 -8.11 19.23
N GLY A 53 -3.51 -8.15 17.91
CA GLY A 53 -2.44 -8.92 17.26
C GLY A 53 -1.09 -8.19 17.17
N ALA A 54 -0.93 -7.01 17.77
CA ALA A 54 0.26 -6.16 17.64
C ALA A 54 1.58 -6.87 18.04
N ASP A 55 1.55 -7.78 19.03
CA ASP A 55 2.72 -8.54 19.45
C ASP A 55 3.33 -9.38 18.32
N TRP A 56 2.49 -9.82 17.36
CA TRP A 56 2.97 -10.54 16.19
C TRP A 56 3.91 -9.69 15.32
N LEU A 57 3.69 -8.36 15.26
CA LEU A 57 4.53 -7.42 14.51
C LEU A 57 5.94 -7.28 15.09
N GLU A 58 6.10 -7.55 16.38
CA GLU A 58 7.38 -7.44 17.11
C GLU A 58 8.03 -8.81 17.38
N ARG A 59 7.51 -9.91 16.77
CA ARG A 59 8.04 -11.26 16.99
C ARG A 59 9.52 -11.35 16.62
N GLY A 60 10.32 -12.01 17.47
CA GLY A 60 11.77 -12.13 17.26
C GLY A 60 12.17 -12.92 16.01
N SER A 61 11.27 -13.76 15.46
CA SER A 61 11.50 -14.51 14.21
C SER A 61 11.47 -13.62 12.96
N ARG A 62 10.86 -12.44 13.03
CA ARG A 62 10.67 -11.51 11.91
C ARG A 62 11.97 -11.13 11.22
N GLU A 63 13.05 -10.92 11.98
CA GLU A 63 14.37 -10.61 11.43
C GLU A 63 14.89 -11.70 10.47
N ARG A 64 14.61 -12.98 10.78
CA ARG A 64 15.01 -14.11 9.94
C ARG A 64 14.04 -14.31 8.76
N GLU A 65 12.74 -14.13 9.00
CA GLU A 65 11.67 -14.42 8.05
C GLU A 65 11.57 -13.36 6.96
N GLU A 66 11.70 -12.09 7.33
CA GLU A 66 11.47 -10.95 6.45
C GLU A 66 12.76 -10.22 6.04
N ARG A 67 13.87 -10.40 6.80
CA ARG A 67 15.15 -9.74 6.52
C ARG A 67 15.00 -8.22 6.34
N PRO A 68 14.52 -7.47 7.35
CA PRO A 68 14.19 -6.04 7.24
C PRO A 68 15.38 -5.19 6.77
N GLU A 69 16.62 -5.60 7.05
CA GLU A 69 17.81 -4.88 6.58
C GLU A 69 17.95 -4.92 5.05
N LEU A 70 17.59 -6.03 4.42
CA LEU A 70 17.57 -6.13 2.94
C LEU A 70 16.48 -5.26 2.35
N LEU A 71 15.29 -5.21 2.96
CA LEU A 71 14.23 -4.30 2.54
C LEU A 71 14.72 -2.84 2.64
N LEU A 72 15.23 -2.43 3.79
CA LEU A 72 15.67 -1.05 4.01
C LEU A 72 16.80 -0.63 3.05
N ALA A 73 17.68 -1.57 2.68
CA ALA A 73 18.69 -1.33 1.64
C ALA A 73 18.06 -1.11 0.26
N ALA A 74 16.99 -1.85 -0.06
CA ALA A 74 16.28 -1.73 -1.34
C ALA A 74 15.46 -0.42 -1.47
N LEU A 75 15.08 0.20 -0.33
CA LEU A 75 14.30 1.44 -0.34
C LEU A 75 15.08 2.66 -0.88
N GLY A 76 16.42 2.62 -0.92
CA GLY A 76 17.24 3.75 -1.37
C GLY A 76 16.96 5.01 -0.54
N LEU A 77 16.92 4.87 0.80
CA LEU A 77 16.72 5.96 1.74
C LEU A 77 17.92 6.90 1.75
N ALA A 78 17.66 8.21 1.81
CA ALA A 78 18.68 9.25 1.92
C ALA A 78 18.34 10.21 3.06
N PRO A 79 19.38 10.84 3.67
CA PRO A 79 19.17 11.85 4.70
C PRO A 79 18.24 12.98 4.22
N GLY A 80 17.32 13.40 5.09
CA GLY A 80 16.38 14.49 4.81
C GLY A 80 15.11 14.09 4.05
N MET A 81 14.95 12.82 3.64
CA MET A 81 13.72 12.36 2.97
C MET A 81 12.49 12.47 3.88
N ALA A 82 11.33 12.73 3.24
CA ALA A 82 10.02 12.55 3.82
C ALA A 82 9.45 11.18 3.39
N VAL A 83 9.28 10.27 4.32
CA VAL A 83 8.82 8.90 4.07
C VAL A 83 7.49 8.66 4.76
N ALA A 84 6.53 8.06 4.06
CA ALA A 84 5.29 7.56 4.66
C ALA A 84 5.40 6.05 4.88
N ASP A 85 5.13 5.59 6.09
CA ASP A 85 4.93 4.17 6.46
C ASP A 85 3.42 3.99 6.63
N VAL A 86 2.75 3.39 5.65
CA VAL A 86 1.29 3.26 5.60
C VAL A 86 0.89 1.88 6.08
N GLY A 87 0.06 1.82 7.13
CA GLY A 87 -0.17 0.62 7.93
C GLY A 87 1.00 0.37 8.88
N ALA A 88 1.47 1.44 9.55
CA ALA A 88 2.70 1.44 10.33
C ALA A 88 2.65 0.52 11.57
N GLY A 89 1.44 0.15 12.05
CA GLY A 89 1.25 -0.69 13.22
C GLY A 89 1.98 -0.13 14.44
N THR A 90 2.85 -0.95 15.05
CA THR A 90 3.67 -0.59 16.22
C THR A 90 4.89 0.29 15.90
N GLY A 91 5.11 0.63 14.62
CA GLY A 91 6.27 1.44 14.18
C GLY A 91 7.55 0.64 13.95
N TYR A 92 7.42 -0.67 13.67
CA TYR A 92 8.57 -1.55 13.43
C TYR A 92 9.48 -1.02 12.33
N TYR A 93 8.93 -0.62 11.17
CA TYR A 93 9.69 0.00 10.08
C TYR A 93 9.88 1.50 10.28
N ALA A 94 8.88 2.22 10.80
CA ALA A 94 8.96 3.67 11.01
C ALA A 94 10.22 4.09 11.77
N GLY A 95 10.56 3.42 12.87
CA GLY A 95 11.75 3.74 13.65
C GLY A 95 13.06 3.40 12.94
N ARG A 96 13.10 2.32 12.15
CA ARG A 96 14.29 1.94 11.36
C ARG A 96 14.52 2.90 10.18
N ILE A 97 13.46 3.35 9.54
CA ILE A 97 13.50 4.37 8.48
C ILE A 97 13.98 5.70 9.06
N ALA A 98 13.42 6.11 10.21
CA ALA A 98 13.78 7.34 10.90
C ALA A 98 15.28 7.45 11.17
N ALA A 99 15.89 6.36 11.63
CA ALA A 99 17.34 6.30 11.86
C ALA A 99 18.17 6.48 10.57
N ARG A 100 17.66 6.04 9.41
CA ARG A 100 18.38 6.13 8.13
C ARG A 100 18.26 7.49 7.46
N ILE A 101 17.09 8.14 7.58
CA ILE A 101 16.88 9.46 6.98
C ILE A 101 17.43 10.61 7.86
N GLY A 102 17.82 10.31 9.11
CA GLY A 102 18.41 11.28 10.03
C GLY A 102 17.41 12.34 10.53
N ASP A 103 17.90 13.23 11.40
CA ASP A 103 17.09 14.20 12.13
C ASP A 103 16.42 15.25 11.23
N ASN A 104 16.98 15.51 10.05
CA ASN A 104 16.41 16.42 9.04
C ASN A 104 15.32 15.76 8.17
N GLY A 105 15.17 14.43 8.24
CA GLY A 105 14.11 13.68 7.58
C GLY A 105 12.89 13.50 8.47
N ARG A 106 11.78 13.08 7.87
CA ARG A 106 10.53 12.82 8.60
C ARG A 106 9.88 11.54 8.14
N VAL A 107 9.42 10.73 9.08
CA VAL A 107 8.54 9.58 8.82
C VAL A 107 7.12 9.96 9.23
N TYR A 108 6.18 9.84 8.29
CA TYR A 108 4.74 9.89 8.56
C TYR A 108 4.27 8.44 8.75
N ALA A 109 3.99 8.06 9.99
CA ALA A 109 3.53 6.72 10.35
C ALA A 109 2.00 6.71 10.35
N VAL A 110 1.42 6.21 9.27
CA VAL A 110 -0.04 6.21 9.04
C VAL A 110 -0.64 4.89 9.50
N ASP A 111 -1.68 4.93 10.31
CA ASP A 111 -2.50 3.77 10.62
C ASP A 111 -3.97 4.18 10.77
N VAL A 112 -4.90 3.27 10.50
CA VAL A 112 -6.36 3.50 10.66
C VAL A 112 -6.84 3.16 12.07
N GLN A 113 -6.04 2.46 12.85
CA GLN A 113 -6.34 2.03 14.21
C GLN A 113 -5.66 2.98 15.22
N PRO A 114 -6.41 3.84 15.93
CA PRO A 114 -5.80 4.75 16.90
C PRO A 114 -5.02 4.04 18.00
N GLN A 115 -5.40 2.80 18.34
CA GLN A 115 -4.68 1.97 19.32
C GLN A 115 -3.27 1.58 18.82
N MET A 116 -3.11 1.31 17.53
CA MET A 116 -1.79 1.07 16.93
C MET A 116 -0.90 2.31 17.05
N LEU A 117 -1.44 3.50 16.78
CA LEU A 117 -0.68 4.75 16.92
C LEU A 117 -0.23 5.01 18.36
N VAL A 118 -1.04 4.66 19.36
CA VAL A 118 -0.63 4.74 20.77
C VAL A 118 0.57 3.82 21.04
N LEU A 119 0.53 2.57 20.56
CA LEU A 119 1.65 1.62 20.69
C LEU A 119 2.91 2.13 19.95
N LEU A 120 2.72 2.70 18.77
CA LEU A 120 3.78 3.31 17.98
C LEU A 120 4.44 4.47 18.73
N GLU A 121 3.67 5.42 19.25
CA GLU A 121 4.18 6.56 20.01
C GLU A 121 4.98 6.12 21.23
N ASP A 122 4.47 5.14 21.98
CA ASP A 122 5.17 4.53 23.11
C ASP A 122 6.47 3.88 22.69
N SER A 123 6.46 3.14 21.57
CA SER A 123 7.67 2.52 21.00
C SER A 123 8.71 3.57 20.61
N MET A 124 8.31 4.63 19.89
CA MET A 124 9.23 5.71 19.49
C MET A 124 9.80 6.45 20.69
N ARG A 125 8.99 6.75 21.69
CA ARG A 125 9.44 7.40 22.92
C ARG A 125 10.48 6.57 23.67
N ARG A 126 10.24 5.26 23.87
CA ARG A 126 11.20 4.34 24.52
C ARG A 126 12.53 4.24 23.76
N ARG A 127 12.49 4.35 22.43
CA ARG A 127 13.67 4.28 21.55
C ARG A 127 14.35 5.62 21.33
N GLY A 128 13.80 6.73 21.88
CA GLY A 128 14.33 8.09 21.72
C GLY A 128 14.22 8.63 20.29
N VAL A 129 13.32 8.07 19.46
CA VAL A 129 13.07 8.50 18.07
C VAL A 129 12.13 9.70 18.07
N ARG A 130 12.53 10.81 17.41
CA ARG A 130 11.80 12.09 17.44
C ARG A 130 11.27 12.55 16.09
N ASN A 131 11.73 11.97 15.00
CA ASN A 131 11.39 12.34 13.62
C ASN A 131 10.33 11.43 12.99
N VAL A 132 9.55 10.72 13.83
CA VAL A 132 8.36 9.96 13.43
C VAL A 132 7.12 10.74 13.86
N GLN A 133 6.22 11.00 12.94
CA GLN A 133 4.93 11.66 13.16
C GLN A 133 3.79 10.67 12.94
N PRO A 134 3.04 10.31 13.98
CA PRO A 134 1.82 9.51 13.83
C PRO A 134 0.76 10.28 13.03
N VAL A 135 0.06 9.57 12.16
CA VAL A 135 -1.04 10.10 11.35
C VAL A 135 -2.22 9.11 11.40
N LEU A 136 -3.36 9.56 11.91
CA LEU A 136 -4.57 8.77 11.87
C LEU A 136 -5.20 8.88 10.47
N GLY A 137 -5.10 7.81 9.71
CA GLY A 137 -5.76 7.66 8.42
C GLY A 137 -7.20 7.19 8.55
N THR A 138 -7.86 7.05 7.41
CA THR A 138 -9.17 6.43 7.28
C THR A 138 -9.11 5.25 6.30
N ALA A 139 -10.20 4.54 6.12
CA ALA A 139 -10.29 3.47 5.12
C ALA A 139 -10.10 3.96 3.66
N THR A 140 -10.22 5.26 3.41
CA THR A 140 -10.21 5.86 2.07
C THR A 140 -9.19 6.99 1.89
N ASP A 141 -8.53 7.43 2.96
CA ASP A 141 -7.57 8.53 2.89
C ASP A 141 -6.44 8.34 3.92
N THR A 142 -5.21 8.54 3.49
CA THR A 142 -4.01 8.43 4.35
C THR A 142 -3.83 9.61 5.28
N GLY A 143 -4.49 10.75 5.05
CA GLY A 143 -4.28 12.00 5.79
C GLY A 143 -2.92 12.67 5.51
N LEU A 144 -2.18 12.21 4.52
CA LEU A 144 -0.86 12.76 4.19
C LEU A 144 -0.96 14.09 3.41
N PRO A 145 -0.04 15.03 3.64
CA PRO A 145 -0.03 16.29 2.90
C PRO A 145 0.29 16.08 1.42
N PRO A 146 -0.42 16.76 0.49
CA PRO A 146 -0.19 16.61 -0.94
C PRO A 146 1.22 17.01 -1.37
N GLY A 147 1.84 16.22 -2.26
CA GLY A 147 3.13 16.53 -2.86
C GLY A 147 4.31 16.63 -1.87
N ALA A 148 4.19 16.04 -0.67
CA ALA A 148 5.18 16.18 0.39
C ALA A 148 6.09 14.94 0.55
N ILE A 149 5.70 13.78 0.02
CA ILE A 149 6.31 12.49 0.32
C ILE A 149 7.26 12.06 -0.80
N ASP A 150 8.49 11.71 -0.44
CA ASP A 150 9.49 11.17 -1.36
C ASP A 150 9.29 9.66 -1.62
N LEU A 151 8.88 8.93 -0.57
CA LEU A 151 8.64 7.49 -0.63
C LEU A 151 7.48 7.12 0.31
N ALA A 152 6.49 6.40 -0.21
CA ALA A 152 5.46 5.73 0.58
C ALA A 152 5.75 4.22 0.59
N LEU A 153 5.72 3.62 1.77
CA LEU A 153 5.95 2.19 2.02
C LEU A 153 4.68 1.56 2.56
N MET A 154 4.34 0.37 2.08
CA MET A 154 3.34 -0.53 2.67
C MET A 154 3.98 -1.92 2.81
N VAL A 155 4.01 -2.49 4.01
CA VAL A 155 4.58 -3.81 4.28
C VAL A 155 3.50 -4.72 4.84
N ASP A 156 3.09 -5.69 4.05
CA ASP A 156 2.03 -6.67 4.38
C ASP A 156 0.71 -5.98 4.80
N VAL A 157 0.31 -4.95 4.05
CA VAL A 157 -0.86 -4.09 4.34
C VAL A 157 -1.80 -3.98 3.14
N TYR A 158 -1.27 -3.91 1.93
CA TYR A 158 -2.08 -3.60 0.75
C TYR A 158 -3.20 -4.63 0.52
N HIS A 159 -2.94 -5.90 0.80
CA HIS A 159 -3.93 -6.98 0.67
C HIS A 159 -5.12 -6.86 1.64
N GLU A 160 -4.99 -6.09 2.74
CA GLU A 160 -6.02 -5.85 3.76
C GLU A 160 -6.81 -4.55 3.55
N LEU A 161 -6.40 -3.68 2.61
CA LEU A 161 -7.07 -2.40 2.38
C LEU A 161 -8.51 -2.62 1.88
N SER A 162 -9.51 -2.19 2.66
CA SER A 162 -10.92 -2.29 2.28
C SER A 162 -11.31 -1.37 1.11
N HIS A 163 -10.50 -0.34 0.84
CA HIS A 163 -10.68 0.61 -0.26
C HIS A 163 -9.33 0.89 -0.95
N PRO A 164 -8.70 -0.13 -1.60
CA PRO A 164 -7.36 0.00 -2.15
C PRO A 164 -7.24 1.12 -3.18
N ARG A 165 -8.25 1.34 -4.03
CA ARG A 165 -8.24 2.41 -5.04
C ARG A 165 -8.12 3.79 -4.39
N GLU A 166 -8.94 4.07 -3.39
CA GLU A 166 -8.98 5.35 -2.70
C GLU A 166 -7.67 5.63 -1.95
N ILE A 167 -7.10 4.60 -1.30
CA ILE A 167 -5.79 4.71 -0.64
C ILE A 167 -4.67 4.92 -1.66
N LEU A 168 -4.66 4.21 -2.80
CA LEU A 168 -3.68 4.45 -3.86
C LEU A 168 -3.78 5.87 -4.42
N ASP A 169 -5.00 6.37 -4.66
CA ASP A 169 -5.24 7.75 -5.10
C ASP A 169 -4.75 8.77 -4.06
N SER A 170 -4.95 8.49 -2.76
CA SER A 170 -4.47 9.33 -1.65
C SER A 170 -2.94 9.35 -1.60
N VAL A 171 -2.30 8.17 -1.69
CA VAL A 171 -0.83 8.05 -1.75
C VAL A 171 -0.26 8.76 -2.99
N ALA A 172 -0.87 8.55 -4.16
CA ALA A 172 -0.42 9.22 -5.39
C ALA A 172 -0.48 10.75 -5.29
N ARG A 173 -1.50 11.30 -4.62
CA ARG A 173 -1.57 12.75 -4.34
C ARG A 173 -0.47 13.21 -3.38
N ALA A 174 -0.15 12.41 -2.36
CA ALA A 174 0.84 12.73 -1.34
C ALA A 174 2.29 12.66 -1.86
N LEU A 175 2.57 11.76 -2.80
CA LEU A 175 3.90 11.63 -3.40
C LEU A 175 4.28 12.90 -4.18
N LYS A 176 5.54 13.31 -4.11
CA LYS A 176 6.14 14.29 -5.01
C LYS A 176 6.15 13.75 -6.45
N PRO A 177 6.22 14.60 -7.50
CA PRO A 177 6.58 14.15 -8.84
C PRO A 177 7.89 13.35 -8.80
N GLY A 178 7.90 12.15 -9.38
CA GLY A 178 9.03 11.23 -9.27
C GLY A 178 9.16 10.47 -7.95
N GLY A 179 8.33 10.77 -6.95
CA GLY A 179 8.24 10.01 -5.69
C GLY A 179 7.81 8.56 -5.92
N ARG A 180 8.11 7.70 -4.98
CA ARG A 180 7.93 6.24 -5.12
C ARG A 180 6.90 5.68 -4.14
N LEU A 181 6.08 4.74 -4.64
CA LEU A 181 5.33 3.81 -3.81
C LEU A 181 6.07 2.47 -3.82
N VAL A 182 6.29 1.90 -2.64
CA VAL A 182 6.90 0.58 -2.46
C VAL A 182 5.91 -0.32 -1.74
N LEU A 183 5.47 -1.38 -2.40
CA LEU A 183 4.66 -2.44 -1.81
C LEU A 183 5.54 -3.65 -1.52
N VAL A 184 5.46 -4.13 -0.28
CA VAL A 184 6.13 -5.36 0.18
C VAL A 184 5.04 -6.32 0.60
N GLU A 185 4.94 -7.44 -0.12
CA GLU A 185 3.87 -8.41 0.09
C GLU A 185 4.42 -9.84 0.04
N TYR A 186 3.84 -10.75 0.79
CA TYR A 186 4.18 -12.16 0.71
C TYR A 186 3.83 -12.70 -0.67
N ARG A 187 4.77 -13.47 -1.27
CA ARG A 187 4.62 -14.00 -2.63
C ARG A 187 3.51 -15.03 -2.74
N ALA A 188 2.50 -14.75 -3.54
CA ALA A 188 1.47 -15.74 -3.88
C ALA A 188 1.99 -16.82 -4.85
N GLU A 189 3.08 -16.56 -5.57
CA GLU A 189 3.73 -17.48 -6.50
C GLU A 189 4.53 -18.60 -5.82
N ASP A 190 4.74 -18.51 -4.49
CA ASP A 190 5.50 -19.51 -3.73
C ASP A 190 4.63 -20.16 -2.64
N ASP A 191 4.20 -21.39 -2.88
CA ASP A 191 3.37 -22.16 -1.93
C ASP A 191 4.11 -22.52 -0.63
N ARG A 192 5.45 -22.44 -0.62
CA ARG A 192 6.28 -22.70 0.57
C ARG A 192 6.24 -21.55 1.58
N VAL A 193 5.82 -20.36 1.18
CA VAL A 193 5.63 -19.23 2.10
C VAL A 193 4.46 -19.55 3.03
N PRO A 194 4.69 -19.69 4.37
CA PRO A 194 3.72 -20.23 5.32
C PRO A 194 2.72 -19.18 5.80
N ILE A 195 2.12 -18.45 4.84
CA ILE A 195 1.15 -17.37 5.07
C ILE A 195 -0.18 -17.76 4.42
N LYS A 196 -1.28 -17.36 5.03
CA LYS A 196 -2.64 -17.62 4.54
C LYS A 196 -2.82 -17.06 3.12
N PRO A 197 -3.56 -17.73 2.22
CA PRO A 197 -3.66 -17.34 0.81
C PRO A 197 -4.08 -15.88 0.55
N LEU A 198 -5.07 -15.35 1.30
CA LEU A 198 -5.54 -13.98 1.12
C LEU A 198 -4.55 -12.91 1.60
N HIS A 199 -3.57 -13.31 2.45
CA HIS A 199 -2.50 -12.43 2.91
C HIS A 199 -1.24 -12.54 2.03
N LYS A 200 -1.37 -13.10 0.83
CA LYS A 200 -0.33 -13.14 -0.21
C LYS A 200 -0.82 -12.42 -1.46
N MET A 201 0.07 -11.79 -2.17
CA MET A 201 -0.24 -11.18 -3.45
C MET A 201 0.76 -11.59 -4.53
N SER A 202 0.28 -11.79 -5.75
CA SER A 202 1.17 -11.96 -6.90
C SER A 202 1.68 -10.60 -7.40
N GLU A 203 2.91 -10.58 -7.94
CA GLU A 203 3.46 -9.38 -8.58
C GLU A 203 2.51 -8.86 -9.68
N ALA A 204 2.00 -9.76 -10.51
CA ALA A 204 1.07 -9.39 -11.58
C ALA A 204 -0.23 -8.75 -11.04
N GLY A 205 -0.75 -9.25 -9.90
CA GLY A 205 -1.92 -8.69 -9.23
C GLY A 205 -1.63 -7.28 -8.69
N ILE A 206 -0.52 -7.11 -7.98
CA ILE A 206 -0.09 -5.81 -7.45
C ILE A 206 0.06 -4.81 -8.58
N ARG A 207 0.78 -5.17 -9.65
CA ARG A 207 1.00 -4.26 -10.79
C ARG A 207 -0.29 -3.83 -11.44
N ARG A 208 -1.18 -4.77 -11.73
CA ARG A 208 -2.51 -4.47 -12.33
C ARG A 208 -3.31 -3.48 -11.49
N GLU A 209 -3.33 -3.69 -10.16
CA GLU A 209 -4.11 -2.87 -9.25
C GLU A 209 -3.49 -1.46 -9.06
N VAL A 210 -2.17 -1.38 -8.92
CA VAL A 210 -1.48 -0.10 -8.69
C VAL A 210 -1.37 0.75 -9.96
N GLU A 211 -1.08 0.15 -11.13
CA GLU A 211 -1.00 0.88 -12.40
C GLU A 211 -2.36 1.49 -12.79
N ALA A 212 -3.47 0.89 -12.35
CA ALA A 212 -4.81 1.48 -12.53
C ALA A 212 -5.01 2.81 -11.77
N SER A 213 -4.14 3.17 -10.82
CA SER A 213 -4.13 4.48 -10.13
C SER A 213 -3.24 5.53 -10.82
N GLY A 214 -2.59 5.18 -11.94
CA GLY A 214 -1.68 6.08 -12.67
C GLY A 214 -0.23 6.10 -12.18
N LEU A 215 0.10 5.27 -11.18
CA LEU A 215 1.49 5.01 -10.79
C LEU A 215 2.12 4.04 -11.79
N VAL A 216 3.40 4.24 -12.11
CA VAL A 216 4.10 3.44 -13.12
C VAL A 216 5.05 2.47 -12.45
N TRP A 217 4.94 1.19 -12.76
CA TRP A 217 5.88 0.17 -12.29
C TRP A 217 7.31 0.50 -12.75
N GLN A 218 8.26 0.36 -11.82
CA GLN A 218 9.68 0.63 -12.05
C GLN A 218 10.52 -0.65 -12.01
N GLN A 219 10.36 -1.42 -10.95
CA GLN A 219 11.08 -2.70 -10.78
C GLN A 219 10.47 -3.54 -9.66
N THR A 220 10.84 -4.82 -9.64
CA THR A 220 10.55 -5.74 -8.54
C THR A 220 11.85 -6.33 -8.01
N VAL A 221 12.05 -6.29 -6.67
CA VAL A 221 13.18 -6.88 -5.97
C VAL A 221 12.70 -8.14 -5.25
N THR A 222 13.38 -9.27 -5.49
CA THR A 222 12.98 -10.60 -5.00
C THR A 222 14.00 -11.20 -4.01
N THR A 223 14.84 -10.37 -3.40
CA THR A 223 15.91 -10.82 -2.48
C THR A 223 15.42 -11.17 -1.08
N LEU A 224 14.19 -10.79 -0.72
CA LEU A 224 13.59 -11.14 0.56
C LEU A 224 13.19 -12.63 0.59
N PRO A 225 13.28 -13.31 1.75
CA PRO A 225 12.97 -14.74 1.83
C PRO A 225 11.55 -15.10 1.40
N TRP A 226 10.53 -14.35 1.88
CA TRP A 226 9.13 -14.67 1.69
C TRP A 226 8.35 -13.62 0.88
N GLN A 227 8.86 -12.40 0.80
CA GLN A 227 8.19 -11.27 0.19
C GLN A 227 8.87 -10.85 -1.12
N HIS A 228 8.15 -10.13 -1.93
CA HIS A 228 8.71 -9.31 -3.00
C HIS A 228 8.51 -7.83 -2.70
N VAL A 229 9.39 -7.00 -3.24
CA VAL A 229 9.36 -5.55 -3.11
C VAL A 229 9.02 -4.97 -4.47
N VAL A 230 7.80 -4.49 -4.65
CA VAL A 230 7.32 -3.96 -5.94
C VAL A 230 7.33 -2.44 -5.87
N ILE A 231 8.12 -1.81 -6.74
CA ILE A 231 8.40 -0.37 -6.71
C ILE A 231 7.71 0.31 -7.88
N PHE A 232 6.94 1.32 -7.56
CA PHE A 232 6.26 2.19 -8.52
C PHE A 232 6.74 3.63 -8.36
N ARG A 233 6.57 4.42 -9.41
CA ARG A 233 6.91 5.84 -9.44
C ARG A 233 5.69 6.66 -9.81
N ARG A 234 5.52 7.81 -9.15
CA ARG A 234 4.62 8.86 -9.62
C ARG A 234 5.26 9.56 -10.84
N PRO A 235 4.58 9.65 -11.98
CA PRO A 235 5.03 10.43 -13.14
C PRO A 235 5.33 11.89 -12.84
#